data_cf4219dec2e84312958ce09d4a1819c6
#
_entry.id   cf4219dec2e84312958ce09d4a1819c6
#
_cell.length_a   1.000
_cell.length_b   1.000
_cell.length_c   1.000
_cell.angle_alpha   90.00
_cell.angle_beta   90.00
_cell.angle_gamma   90.00
#
_symmetry.space_group_name_H-M   'P 1'
#
loop_
_entity.id
_entity.type
_entity.pdbx_description
1 polymer ?
#
loop_
_entity_poly.entity_id
_entity_poly.type
_entity_poly.pdbx_seq_one_letter_code
_entity_poly.pdbx_strand_id
1 'polypeptide(L)'
;MREGPRLTPHVSHHSHIDTDLFAHLANDRALEGFSRLDETGETAVQRRAELHATSQQRLLIRAGFAAGHQRDHRRRQTREVHQVATRALHGSLVGRRHRGLSASTAEAMGARPFHQLHRATGDQPVVLTGATEEAEQIESGTIGWVASMGHVDAPARVAVERSEEVDSEIRISRFVMDPHRGPHHVEVTVTGGFVRHRHARLESTEPGNRRLVGRVHAPDLMMAHMSNHSPRTVVIVDAVRTPVGRKNGGLSTLHPSDLLGLVQKAIVDRTGIDPSKIEQVVGGNVSQVGAQSFNITRTAWLSAGLPMTTACTTVDTQCGSSQQATSLAASLIASGVVDVAMACGVESMSTVPIGSNSNAYTKNPKTKEFESLGKAVSKSYFEHFEFTTQFEGAERIADKWDITRADTDAFGLESQQRAARAWAEDRFAGQYIVVDAPDLGDDGKPTGTTHKVARDEGIRETTLEKLQTLNPVARENGVHTAGNSSQISDGAGAVLMMTLEKANELGLKPRAKVVDSCLVGVDPVLMLTGPIDATQRLLERNNLTIDQIDTFEINEAFASVVLAWAKELGADLAKTNPNGGAVALGHPLGGTGVILTTKALYELERTGGKYGIISMCCGGGLGTGTLIERI
;
A
#
# COMPACT_ATOMS: atom_id res chain seq x y z
N MET A 1 -22.15 -53.92 -51.54
CA MET A 1 -20.89 -54.51 -51.05
C MET A 1 -20.47 -53.66 -49.87
N ARG A 2 -20.73 -54.13 -48.67
CA ARG A 2 -19.79 -54.67 -47.67
C ARG A 2 -18.83 -53.56 -47.19
N GLU A 3 -18.65 -53.21 -45.98
CA GLU A 3 -18.73 -53.75 -44.61
C GLU A 3 -18.42 -52.58 -43.68
N GLY A 4 -18.89 -52.33 -42.53
CA GLY A 4 -19.05 -53.14 -41.34
C GLY A 4 -18.45 -52.36 -40.16
N PRO A 5 -18.89 -52.47 -38.94
CA PRO A 5 -18.77 -51.46 -37.89
C PRO A 5 -17.52 -51.66 -37.02
N ARG A 6 -17.05 -50.60 -36.32
CA ARG A 6 -16.13 -50.75 -35.18
C ARG A 6 -16.44 -49.82 -34.01
N LEU A 7 -16.62 -50.45 -32.96
CA LEU A 7 -16.61 -50.26 -31.53
C LEU A 7 -15.84 -49.05 -31.00
N THR A 8 -16.52 -48.37 -30.08
CA THR A 8 -16.01 -47.38 -29.12
C THR A 8 -15.11 -48.04 -28.06
N PRO A 9 -14.18 -47.31 -27.47
CA PRO A 9 -13.87 -47.47 -26.07
C PRO A 9 -14.19 -46.21 -25.24
N HIS A 10 -14.75 -46.47 -24.10
CA HIS A 10 -14.90 -45.53 -23.00
C HIS A 10 -13.56 -44.86 -22.66
N VAL A 11 -13.57 -43.53 -22.53
CA VAL A 11 -12.51 -42.78 -21.88
C VAL A 11 -13.14 -41.94 -20.80
N SER A 12 -12.65 -42.16 -19.60
CA SER A 12 -12.95 -41.43 -18.37
C SER A 12 -12.62 -39.94 -18.51
N HIS A 13 -13.54 -39.10 -18.08
CA HIS A 13 -13.35 -37.64 -17.92
C HIS A 13 -12.24 -37.36 -16.89
N HIS A 14 -11.10 -36.88 -17.36
CA HIS A 14 -10.23 -36.03 -16.59
C HIS A 14 -10.29 -34.64 -17.25
N SER A 15 -10.82 -33.71 -16.53
CA SER A 15 -10.88 -32.31 -16.92
C SER A 15 -9.46 -31.71 -16.94
N HIS A 16 -8.88 -31.62 -18.14
CA HIS A 16 -7.76 -30.71 -18.38
C HIS A 16 -8.31 -29.30 -18.53
N ILE A 17 -7.95 -28.43 -17.60
CA ILE A 17 -8.13 -26.99 -17.74
C ILE A 17 -7.12 -26.53 -18.79
N ASP A 18 -7.66 -26.06 -19.89
CA ASP A 18 -6.92 -25.61 -21.06
C ASP A 18 -6.22 -24.28 -20.72
N THR A 19 -4.90 -24.32 -20.55
CA THR A 19 -4.05 -23.16 -20.27
C THR A 19 -3.71 -22.36 -21.54
N ASP A 20 -4.20 -22.75 -22.69
CA ASP A 20 -3.83 -22.15 -23.98
C ASP A 20 -4.65 -20.89 -24.34
N LEU A 21 -5.67 -20.55 -23.56
CA LEU A 21 -6.49 -19.35 -23.86
C LEU A 21 -5.77 -18.03 -23.60
N PHE A 22 -4.71 -18.03 -22.78
CA PHE A 22 -3.87 -16.85 -22.58
C PHE A 22 -2.79 -16.64 -23.65
N ALA A 23 -2.46 -17.68 -24.42
CA ALA A 23 -1.44 -17.60 -25.47
C ALA A 23 -1.98 -17.00 -26.78
N HIS A 24 -3.29 -17.12 -27.05
CA HIS A 24 -3.87 -16.68 -28.34
C HIS A 24 -4.09 -15.17 -28.47
N LEU A 25 -4.00 -14.39 -27.40
CA LEU A 25 -4.12 -12.92 -27.49
C LEU A 25 -2.77 -12.19 -27.61
N ALA A 26 -1.66 -12.89 -27.62
CA ALA A 26 -0.32 -12.29 -27.63
C ALA A 26 0.52 -12.57 -28.89
N ASN A 27 0.05 -13.37 -29.89
CA ASN A 27 1.00 -13.90 -30.87
C ASN A 27 0.47 -13.99 -32.31
N ASP A 28 0.12 -12.88 -32.95
CA ASP A 28 -0.16 -12.94 -34.40
C ASP A 28 0.59 -11.93 -35.30
N ARG A 29 1.63 -11.26 -34.81
CA ARG A 29 2.45 -10.37 -35.67
C ARG A 29 3.97 -10.37 -35.41
N ALA A 30 4.50 -11.26 -34.59
CA ALA A 30 5.94 -11.22 -34.25
C ALA A 30 6.81 -12.31 -34.92
N LEU A 31 6.28 -13.16 -35.79
CA LEU A 31 7.04 -14.31 -36.34
C LEU A 31 7.29 -14.28 -37.85
N GLU A 32 6.95 -13.26 -38.59
CA GLU A 32 7.22 -13.20 -40.02
C GLU A 32 8.51 -12.45 -40.44
N GLY A 33 9.37 -12.09 -39.51
CA GLY A 33 10.58 -11.30 -39.77
C GLY A 33 11.95 -11.98 -39.66
N PHE A 34 12.02 -13.26 -39.28
CA PHE A 34 13.30 -13.90 -38.98
C PHE A 34 13.52 -15.23 -39.71
N SER A 35 13.82 -15.19 -40.98
CA SER A 35 14.46 -16.30 -41.68
C SER A 35 15.28 -15.83 -42.89
N ARG A 36 16.43 -15.25 -42.65
CA ARG A 36 17.53 -15.26 -43.62
C ARG A 36 18.80 -15.59 -42.85
N LEU A 37 19.35 -16.78 -43.13
CA LEU A 37 20.71 -17.16 -42.75
C LEU A 37 21.64 -16.45 -43.74
N ASP A 38 22.80 -15.95 -43.25
CA ASP A 38 23.90 -15.52 -44.13
C ASP A 38 24.63 -16.73 -44.73
N GLU A 39 25.57 -16.45 -45.61
CA GLU A 39 26.34 -17.52 -46.31
C GLU A 39 27.18 -18.39 -45.37
N THR A 40 27.21 -18.12 -44.05
CA THR A 40 27.92 -18.92 -43.03
C THR A 40 26.98 -19.70 -42.14
N GLY A 41 25.64 -19.56 -42.32
CA GLY A 41 24.63 -20.32 -41.55
C GLY A 41 24.35 -19.76 -40.17
N GLU A 42 24.83 -18.57 -39.81
CA GLU A 42 24.59 -17.92 -38.51
C GLU A 42 23.57 -16.78 -38.62
N THR A 43 22.69 -16.69 -37.61
CA THR A 43 21.73 -15.58 -37.54
C THR A 43 22.37 -14.33 -36.94
N ALA A 44 21.93 -13.15 -37.37
CA ALA A 44 22.39 -11.85 -36.84
C ALA A 44 22.24 -11.74 -35.31
N VAL A 45 21.38 -12.54 -34.71
CA VAL A 45 21.17 -12.64 -33.25
C VAL A 45 22.32 -13.38 -32.58
N GLN A 46 22.86 -14.44 -33.20
CA GLN A 46 23.99 -15.19 -32.63
C GLN A 46 25.27 -14.37 -32.63
N ARG A 47 25.60 -13.66 -33.72
CA ARG A 47 26.75 -12.72 -33.75
C ARG A 47 26.65 -11.58 -32.74
N ARG A 48 25.45 -11.05 -32.49
CA ARG A 48 25.24 -10.04 -31.46
C ARG A 48 25.42 -10.56 -30.06
N ALA A 49 25.01 -11.80 -29.79
CA ALA A 49 25.20 -12.45 -28.50
C ALA A 49 26.68 -12.69 -28.20
N GLU A 50 27.47 -13.10 -29.18
CA GLU A 50 28.92 -13.32 -29.00
C GLU A 50 29.73 -12.02 -28.83
N LEU A 51 29.36 -10.95 -29.52
CA LEU A 51 30.00 -9.63 -29.34
C LEU A 51 29.66 -9.01 -27.97
N HIS A 52 28.46 -9.29 -27.43
CA HIS A 52 28.06 -8.84 -26.09
C HIS A 52 28.76 -9.66 -25.00
N ALA A 53 28.93 -10.95 -25.18
CA ALA A 53 29.64 -11.84 -24.25
C ALA A 53 31.13 -11.46 -24.13
N THR A 54 31.79 -11.13 -25.25
CA THR A 54 33.22 -10.72 -25.27
C THR A 54 33.42 -9.35 -24.61
N SER A 55 32.50 -8.41 -24.74
CA SER A 55 32.60 -7.10 -24.07
C SER A 55 32.36 -7.22 -22.56
N GLN A 56 31.46 -8.06 -22.12
CA GLN A 56 31.24 -8.32 -20.69
C GLN A 56 32.40 -9.09 -20.04
N GLN A 57 33.02 -10.03 -20.74
CA GLN A 57 34.24 -10.69 -20.24
C GLN A 57 35.41 -9.71 -20.05
N ARG A 58 35.61 -8.73 -20.94
CA ARG A 58 36.62 -7.69 -20.77
C ARG A 58 36.32 -6.72 -19.63
N LEU A 59 35.03 -6.45 -19.33
CA LEU A 59 34.63 -5.67 -18.15
C LEU A 59 34.80 -6.48 -16.85
N LEU A 60 34.51 -7.76 -16.84
CA LEU A 60 34.71 -8.63 -15.68
C LEU A 60 36.18 -8.86 -15.33
N ILE A 61 37.07 -8.91 -16.30
CA ILE A 61 38.52 -9.00 -16.07
C ILE A 61 39.07 -7.68 -15.49
N ARG A 62 38.56 -6.50 -15.92
CA ARG A 62 38.95 -5.20 -15.32
C ARG A 62 38.36 -5.00 -13.92
N ALA A 63 37.15 -5.48 -13.66
CA ALA A 63 36.54 -5.45 -12.32
C ALA A 63 37.17 -6.46 -11.36
N GLY A 64 37.67 -7.62 -11.87
CA GLY A 64 38.35 -8.65 -11.06
C GLY A 64 39.68 -8.18 -10.46
N PHE A 65 40.43 -7.31 -11.14
CA PHE A 65 41.68 -6.75 -10.61
C PHE A 65 41.46 -5.68 -9.53
N ALA A 66 40.34 -4.94 -9.57
CA ALA A 66 39.98 -3.97 -8.53
C ALA A 66 39.35 -4.61 -7.27
N ALA A 67 38.69 -5.77 -7.42
CA ALA A 67 38.04 -6.47 -6.32
C ALA A 67 38.97 -7.39 -5.51
N GLY A 68 40.14 -7.75 -6.05
CA GLY A 68 41.16 -8.59 -5.37
C GLY A 68 41.70 -7.92 -4.11
N HIS A 69 41.99 -6.62 -4.17
CA HIS A 69 42.54 -5.87 -3.03
C HIS A 69 41.52 -5.57 -1.92
N GLN A 70 40.22 -5.46 -2.23
CA GLN A 70 39.20 -5.26 -1.21
C GLN A 70 38.77 -6.55 -0.50
N ARG A 71 38.87 -7.72 -1.15
CA ARG A 71 38.54 -9.02 -0.53
C ARG A 71 39.58 -9.45 0.53
N ASP A 72 40.84 -9.17 0.33
CA ASP A 72 41.88 -9.48 1.32
C ASP A 72 41.78 -8.59 2.57
N HIS A 73 41.40 -7.33 2.42
CA HIS A 73 41.16 -6.44 3.56
C HIS A 73 39.96 -6.87 4.40
N ARG A 74 38.85 -7.27 3.76
CA ARG A 74 37.66 -7.78 4.46
C ARG A 74 37.91 -9.14 5.13
N ARG A 75 38.68 -10.03 4.50
CA ARG A 75 39.04 -11.32 5.12
C ARG A 75 39.96 -11.16 6.33
N ARG A 76 40.83 -10.16 6.35
CA ARG A 76 41.62 -9.83 7.56
C ARG A 76 40.76 -9.26 8.66
N GLN A 77 39.88 -8.32 8.40
CA GLN A 77 38.95 -7.78 9.41
C GLN A 77 38.00 -8.84 9.98
N THR A 78 37.48 -9.73 9.16
CA THR A 78 36.61 -10.81 9.63
C THR A 78 37.37 -11.84 10.50
N ARG A 79 38.65 -12.10 10.22
CA ARG A 79 39.48 -12.95 11.06
C ARG A 79 39.84 -12.30 12.39
N GLU A 80 40.10 -10.98 12.42
CA GLU A 80 40.35 -10.27 13.67
C GLU A 80 39.12 -10.20 14.57
N VAL A 81 37.93 -9.93 14.01
CA VAL A 81 36.66 -9.97 14.76
C VAL A 81 36.36 -11.36 15.28
N HIS A 82 36.65 -12.42 14.52
CA HIS A 82 36.46 -13.79 14.97
C HIS A 82 37.45 -14.19 16.10
N GLN A 83 38.72 -13.72 16.02
CA GLN A 83 39.69 -13.95 17.09
C GLN A 83 39.36 -13.17 18.39
N VAL A 84 38.81 -11.95 18.26
CA VAL A 84 38.37 -11.16 19.44
C VAL A 84 37.14 -11.81 20.07
N ALA A 85 36.18 -12.26 19.29
CA ALA A 85 35.00 -12.98 19.79
C ALA A 85 35.37 -14.32 20.46
N THR A 86 36.31 -15.07 19.89
CA THR A 86 36.76 -16.34 20.45
C THR A 86 37.57 -16.14 21.76
N ARG A 87 38.34 -15.05 21.87
CA ARG A 87 39.05 -14.69 23.12
C ARG A 87 38.09 -14.23 24.20
N ALA A 88 37.02 -13.48 23.84
CA ALA A 88 35.99 -13.07 24.81
C ALA A 88 35.20 -14.27 25.37
N LEU A 89 34.87 -15.25 24.52
CA LEU A 89 34.23 -16.50 24.93
C LEU A 89 35.13 -17.40 25.79
N HIS A 90 36.44 -17.46 25.52
CA HIS A 90 37.39 -18.24 26.32
C HIS A 90 37.67 -17.56 27.68
N GLY A 91 37.71 -16.24 27.75
CA GLY A 91 37.87 -15.50 29.01
C GLY A 91 36.69 -15.66 29.98
N SER A 92 35.48 -15.82 29.43
CA SER A 92 34.26 -16.04 30.24
C SER A 92 34.11 -17.48 30.76
N LEU A 93 34.76 -18.46 30.12
CA LEU A 93 34.70 -19.88 30.52
C LEU A 93 35.74 -20.30 31.54
N VAL A 94 36.87 -19.59 31.67
CA VAL A 94 37.93 -19.91 32.62
C VAL A 94 37.65 -19.33 34.01
N GLY A 95 36.79 -18.32 34.15
CA GLY A 95 36.43 -17.70 35.44
C GLY A 95 35.38 -18.43 36.28
N ARG A 96 34.80 -19.55 35.81
CA ARG A 96 33.74 -20.29 36.54
C ARG A 96 34.01 -21.76 36.80
N ARG A 97 35.26 -22.12 37.08
CA ARG A 97 35.59 -23.45 37.62
C ARG A 97 35.89 -23.37 39.12
N HIS A 98 34.89 -23.10 39.93
CA HIS A 98 34.82 -23.51 41.35
C HIS A 98 33.45 -23.17 41.90
N ARG A 99 32.48 -24.02 41.69
CA ARG A 99 31.42 -24.44 42.62
C ARG A 99 30.51 -25.40 41.87
N GLY A 100 30.50 -26.63 42.34
CA GLY A 100 29.74 -27.71 41.71
C GLY A 100 28.24 -27.47 41.75
N LEU A 101 27.62 -27.60 40.63
CA LEU A 101 26.21 -27.87 40.46
C LEU A 101 26.06 -29.06 39.54
N SER A 102 25.31 -30.06 39.99
CA SER A 102 25.10 -31.33 39.31
C SER A 102 24.30 -31.16 38.02
N ALA A 103 24.51 -32.09 37.06
CA ALA A 103 23.91 -32.08 35.73
C ALA A 103 22.36 -32.19 35.67
N SER A 104 21.68 -32.26 36.82
CA SER A 104 20.21 -32.40 36.91
C SER A 104 19.44 -31.06 36.89
N THR A 105 20.15 -29.90 36.98
CA THR A 105 19.48 -28.58 37.02
C THR A 105 19.45 -27.84 35.68
N ALA A 106 20.07 -28.41 34.65
CA ALA A 106 20.09 -27.79 33.32
C ALA A 106 18.84 -28.10 32.44
N GLU A 107 18.08 -29.13 32.79
CA GLU A 107 16.85 -29.50 32.08
C GLU A 107 15.60 -28.76 32.56
N ALA A 108 15.67 -28.00 33.66
CA ALA A 108 14.51 -27.27 34.20
C ALA A 108 14.32 -25.84 33.66
N MET A 109 15.19 -25.38 32.75
CA MET A 109 15.08 -24.06 32.11
C MET A 109 14.73 -24.15 30.60
N GLY A 110 13.86 -25.08 30.25
CA GLY A 110 13.25 -25.15 28.90
C GLY A 110 12.27 -24.00 28.70
N ALA A 111 12.47 -23.22 27.66
CA ALA A 111 11.63 -22.14 27.26
C ALA A 111 10.14 -22.56 27.17
N ARG A 112 9.29 -21.92 27.94
CA ARG A 112 7.84 -22.06 27.82
C ARG A 112 7.27 -20.94 26.95
N PRO A 113 6.29 -21.22 26.08
CA PRO A 113 5.70 -20.22 25.20
C PRO A 113 4.85 -19.21 25.97
N PHE A 114 4.75 -18.03 25.45
CA PHE A 114 4.15 -16.79 25.99
C PHE A 114 2.65 -16.89 26.40
N HIS A 115 2.00 -18.02 26.24
CA HIS A 115 0.56 -18.19 26.51
C HIS A 115 0.18 -18.61 27.94
N GLN A 116 1.12 -18.71 28.89
CA GLN A 116 0.80 -19.10 30.28
C GLN A 116 0.99 -18.00 31.33
N LEU A 117 1.14 -16.74 30.92
CA LEU A 117 1.28 -15.60 31.88
C LEU A 117 -0.06 -15.07 32.42
N HIS A 118 -1.20 -15.68 32.06
CA HIS A 118 -2.52 -15.23 32.52
C HIS A 118 -3.13 -16.01 33.71
N ARG A 119 -2.36 -16.91 34.37
CA ARG A 119 -2.88 -17.68 35.53
C ARG A 119 -1.94 -17.71 36.72
N ALA A 120 -1.30 -16.63 37.06
CA ALA A 120 -0.54 -16.50 38.32
C ALA A 120 -0.79 -15.11 38.93
N THR A 121 -2.05 -14.76 39.18
CA THR A 121 -2.42 -13.68 40.11
C THR A 121 -2.95 -14.31 41.37
N GLY A 122 -2.02 -14.73 42.21
CA GLY A 122 -2.32 -14.89 43.64
C GLY A 122 -2.30 -13.50 44.30
N ASP A 123 -3.21 -13.28 45.21
CA ASP A 123 -3.47 -12.03 45.94
C ASP A 123 -2.24 -11.50 46.71
N GLN A 124 -1.39 -10.76 46.05
CA GLN A 124 -0.35 -9.93 46.69
C GLN A 124 -0.31 -8.55 46.00
N PRO A 125 -0.26 -7.47 46.78
CA PRO A 125 -0.17 -6.12 46.21
C PRO A 125 1.16 -5.93 45.45
N VAL A 126 1.07 -5.43 44.20
CA VAL A 126 2.28 -5.10 43.43
C VAL A 126 2.79 -3.73 43.87
N VAL A 127 3.92 -3.70 44.50
CA VAL A 127 4.65 -2.48 44.88
C VAL A 127 5.65 -2.18 43.75
N LEU A 128 5.47 -1.08 43.04
CA LEU A 128 6.45 -0.59 42.07
C LEU A 128 7.44 0.34 42.75
N THR A 129 8.67 -0.15 42.99
CA THR A 129 9.77 0.65 43.56
C THR A 129 10.92 0.69 42.55
N GLY A 130 11.19 1.89 42.02
CA GLY A 130 12.45 2.23 41.37
C GLY A 130 12.40 2.42 39.83
N ALA A 131 13.11 3.44 39.37
CA ALA A 131 13.46 3.69 37.97
C ALA A 131 14.91 3.30 37.70
N THR A 132 15.22 2.74 36.56
CA THR A 132 16.57 2.47 36.09
C THR A 132 17.26 3.74 35.57
N GLU A 133 18.59 3.81 35.65
CA GLU A 133 19.43 4.99 35.36
C GLU A 133 19.49 5.47 33.92
N GLU A 134 18.64 4.97 33.01
CA GLU A 134 18.59 5.40 31.60
C GLU A 134 17.30 6.14 31.30
N ALA A 135 17.08 7.30 31.92
CA ALA A 135 16.13 8.28 31.45
C ALA A 135 16.90 9.36 30.71
N GLU A 136 16.87 9.32 29.38
CA GLU A 136 17.29 10.47 28.57
C GLU A 136 16.45 11.69 28.91
N GLN A 137 17.10 12.83 29.08
CA GLN A 137 16.45 14.11 29.28
C GLN A 137 15.58 14.43 28.08
N ILE A 138 14.27 14.36 28.26
CA ILE A 138 13.32 14.87 27.26
C ILE A 138 13.13 16.35 27.55
N GLU A 139 13.69 17.21 26.71
CA GLU A 139 13.39 18.63 26.67
C GLU A 139 12.00 18.82 26.07
N SER A 140 11.00 18.83 26.82
CA SER A 140 9.67 19.41 26.63
C SER A 140 8.67 18.62 27.46
N GLY A 141 8.09 19.26 28.40
CA GLY A 141 6.87 19.03 29.17
C GLY A 141 6.09 17.71 29.12
N THR A 142 6.66 16.59 28.72
CA THR A 142 5.97 15.30 28.57
C THR A 142 6.40 14.33 29.66
N ILE A 143 5.47 13.68 30.35
CA ILE A 143 5.73 12.64 31.33
C ILE A 143 6.11 11.36 30.60
N GLY A 144 7.38 10.96 30.67
CA GLY A 144 7.85 9.67 30.15
C GLY A 144 7.84 8.58 31.22
N TRP A 145 7.20 7.45 30.96
CA TRP A 145 7.28 6.25 31.77
C TRP A 145 8.18 5.23 31.10
N VAL A 146 9.21 4.80 31.82
CA VAL A 146 9.94 3.58 31.48
C VAL A 146 9.70 2.58 32.59
N ALA A 147 8.85 1.60 32.36
CA ALA A 147 8.63 0.49 33.27
C ALA A 147 9.43 -0.73 32.80
N SER A 148 10.51 -1.05 33.48
CA SER A 148 11.17 -2.34 33.34
C SER A 148 10.74 -3.22 34.51
N MET A 149 10.21 -4.40 34.23
CA MET A 149 9.91 -5.39 35.26
C MET A 149 11.19 -6.01 35.77
N GLY A 150 11.73 -5.47 36.86
CA GLY A 150 12.83 -6.02 37.61
C GLY A 150 12.85 -5.43 39.03
N HIS A 151 13.16 -6.24 40.04
CA HIS A 151 13.32 -5.77 41.41
C HIS A 151 14.46 -4.77 41.49
N VAL A 152 14.17 -3.51 41.73
CA VAL A 152 15.16 -2.47 41.99
C VAL A 152 14.62 -1.53 43.08
N ASP A 153 15.32 -1.43 44.19
CA ASP A 153 15.08 -0.47 45.27
C ASP A 153 15.71 0.88 44.91
N ALA A 154 15.03 1.70 44.13
CA ALA A 154 15.40 3.08 43.90
C ALA A 154 14.16 3.96 43.68
N PRO A 155 14.11 5.22 44.17
CA PRO A 155 12.92 6.06 44.05
C PRO A 155 12.69 6.50 42.59
N ALA A 156 11.47 6.30 42.09
CA ALA A 156 11.05 6.76 40.76
C ALA A 156 10.97 8.27 40.72
N ARG A 157 11.54 8.88 39.69
CA ARG A 157 11.33 10.30 39.35
C ARG A 157 10.28 10.38 38.27
N VAL A 158 9.25 11.20 38.49
CA VAL A 158 8.24 11.53 37.50
C VAL A 158 8.36 13.02 37.18
N ALA A 159 8.65 13.35 35.94
CA ALA A 159 8.57 14.74 35.48
C ALA A 159 7.10 15.08 35.24
N VAL A 160 6.62 16.17 35.81
CA VAL A 160 5.27 16.69 35.60
C VAL A 160 5.37 17.86 34.66
N GLU A 161 4.48 17.90 33.68
CA GLU A 161 4.38 18.99 32.71
C GLU A 161 4.29 20.36 33.42
N ARG A 162 5.14 21.30 33.04
CA ARG A 162 5.09 22.65 33.55
C ARG A 162 3.85 23.36 32.99
N SER A 163 2.87 23.65 33.82
CA SER A 163 2.03 24.79 33.60
C SER A 163 2.80 26.04 34.05
N GLU A 164 2.63 27.16 33.39
CA GLU A 164 3.39 28.42 33.61
C GLU A 164 3.39 28.97 35.07
N GLU A 165 2.80 28.24 36.01
CA GLU A 165 2.66 28.66 37.42
C GLU A 165 3.35 27.75 38.45
N VAL A 166 4.16 26.76 38.06
CA VAL A 166 4.75 25.80 39.02
C VAL A 166 6.27 25.66 38.87
N ASP A 167 6.99 26.30 39.75
CA ASP A 167 8.47 26.40 39.78
C ASP A 167 9.16 25.34 40.70
N SER A 168 8.61 24.13 40.83
CA SER A 168 9.20 23.13 41.75
C SER A 168 9.08 21.68 41.26
N GLU A 169 10.17 20.93 41.35
CA GLU A 169 10.21 19.49 41.12
C GLU A 169 9.33 18.74 42.14
N ILE A 170 8.41 17.93 41.64
CA ILE A 170 7.59 17.05 42.45
C ILE A 170 8.23 15.65 42.45
N ARG A 171 8.55 15.15 43.62
CA ARG A 171 9.06 13.76 43.78
C ARG A 171 7.95 12.86 44.29
N ILE A 172 7.61 11.81 43.51
CA ILE A 172 6.73 10.75 43.99
C ILE A 172 7.57 9.75 44.75
N SER A 173 7.31 9.63 46.09
CA SER A 173 8.04 8.75 46.97
C SER A 173 7.43 7.35 47.08
N ARG A 174 6.18 7.18 46.72
CA ARG A 174 5.50 5.87 46.74
C ARG A 174 4.26 5.86 45.88
N PHE A 175 4.07 4.75 45.14
CA PHE A 175 2.88 4.46 44.34
C PHE A 175 2.37 3.07 44.77
N VAL A 176 1.12 2.98 45.23
CA VAL A 176 0.51 1.71 45.66
C VAL A 176 -0.85 1.55 45.00
N MET A 177 -1.07 0.45 44.32
CA MET A 177 -2.40 0.00 43.92
C MET A 177 -2.99 -0.90 45.00
N ASP A 178 -4.16 -0.57 45.52
CA ASP A 178 -4.88 -1.39 46.50
C ASP A 178 -5.94 -2.25 45.79
N PRO A 179 -5.67 -3.56 45.59
CA PRO A 179 -6.58 -4.45 44.86
C PRO A 179 -7.90 -4.71 45.60
N HIS A 180 -7.98 -4.46 46.92
CA HIS A 180 -9.19 -4.68 47.71
C HIS A 180 -10.19 -3.52 47.63
N ARG A 181 -9.80 -2.37 47.05
CA ARG A 181 -10.65 -1.19 46.85
C ARG A 181 -11.10 -0.97 45.42
N GLY A 182 -10.83 -1.95 44.55
CA GLY A 182 -11.18 -1.94 43.13
C GLY A 182 -10.08 -1.33 42.24
N PRO A 183 -10.13 -1.61 40.92
CA PRO A 183 -9.06 -1.30 39.97
C PRO A 183 -8.77 0.19 39.74
N HIS A 184 -9.50 1.06 40.42
CA HIS A 184 -9.43 2.52 40.26
C HIS A 184 -8.89 3.25 41.49
N HIS A 185 -8.43 2.54 42.52
CA HIS A 185 -7.91 3.17 43.72
C HIS A 185 -6.39 3.20 43.70
N VAL A 186 -5.81 4.39 43.50
CA VAL A 186 -4.37 4.61 43.46
C VAL A 186 -3.98 5.59 44.57
N GLU A 187 -3.03 5.20 45.40
CA GLU A 187 -2.50 6.05 46.44
C GLU A 187 -1.09 6.53 46.05
N VAL A 188 -0.95 7.86 45.88
CA VAL A 188 0.31 8.50 45.50
C VAL A 188 0.80 9.36 46.63
N THR A 189 2.00 9.10 47.15
CA THR A 189 2.66 9.94 48.14
C THR A 189 3.64 10.89 47.46
N VAL A 190 3.42 12.18 47.60
CA VAL A 190 4.23 13.26 46.97
C VAL A 190 4.99 14.01 48.08
N THR A 191 6.28 14.21 47.85
CA THR A 191 7.15 15.02 48.75
C THR A 191 7.65 16.24 47.98
N GLY A 192 7.30 17.45 48.43
CA GLY A 192 7.74 18.75 47.89
C GLY A 192 6.71 19.44 46.96
N GLY A 193 6.64 20.77 47.05
CA GLY A 193 5.88 21.62 46.14
C GLY A 193 4.38 21.76 46.38
N PHE A 194 3.81 22.93 46.00
CA PHE A 194 2.38 23.20 46.05
C PHE A 194 1.72 22.87 44.69
N VAL A 195 0.71 21.97 44.69
CA VAL A 195 -0.12 21.68 43.52
C VAL A 195 -1.53 22.20 43.78
N ARG A 196 -2.02 23.17 43.04
CA ARG A 196 -3.45 23.54 43.02
C ARG A 196 -4.14 22.75 41.91
N HIS A 197 -4.86 21.71 42.28
CA HIS A 197 -5.77 21.04 41.34
C HIS A 197 -7.23 21.26 41.82
N ARG A 198 -8.14 21.60 40.92
CA ARG A 198 -9.55 21.92 41.26
C ARG A 198 -10.36 20.77 41.87
N HIS A 199 -9.87 19.55 41.83
CA HIS A 199 -10.59 18.34 42.28
C HIS A 199 -9.81 17.41 43.19
N ALA A 200 -8.64 17.83 43.75
CA ALA A 200 -7.90 17.04 44.72
C ALA A 200 -7.95 17.67 46.11
N ARG A 201 -8.32 16.89 47.13
CA ARG A 201 -8.27 17.31 48.55
C ARG A 201 -6.90 16.93 49.11
N LEU A 202 -6.17 17.92 49.60
CA LEU A 202 -4.90 17.71 50.30
C LEU A 202 -5.16 17.54 51.81
N GLU A 203 -4.87 16.39 52.37
CA GLU A 203 -4.84 16.18 53.80
C GLU A 203 -3.38 16.30 54.30
N SER A 204 -3.15 17.20 55.26
CA SER A 204 -1.83 17.43 55.86
C SER A 204 -1.68 16.53 57.09
N THR A 205 -0.66 15.65 57.10
CA THR A 205 -0.39 14.78 58.24
C THR A 205 0.79 15.25 59.10
N GLU A 206 1.66 16.14 58.60
CA GLU A 206 2.77 16.79 59.35
C GLU A 206 3.41 17.92 58.51
N PRO A 207 4.17 18.87 59.09
CA PRO A 207 4.86 19.90 58.34
C PRO A 207 5.96 19.29 57.44
N GLY A 208 5.74 19.26 56.16
CA GLY A 208 6.69 18.76 55.16
C GLY A 208 6.23 17.53 54.34
N ASN A 209 5.29 16.74 54.83
CA ASN A 209 4.71 15.62 54.09
C ASN A 209 3.21 15.88 53.80
N ARG A 210 2.85 15.95 52.55
CA ARG A 210 1.46 16.07 52.13
C ARG A 210 1.05 14.85 51.33
N ARG A 211 -0.06 14.24 51.73
CA ARG A 211 -0.64 13.09 51.08
C ARG A 211 -1.77 13.55 50.16
N LEU A 212 -1.66 13.25 48.89
CA LEU A 212 -2.71 13.51 47.91
C LEU A 212 -3.63 12.29 47.87
N VAL A 213 -4.87 12.43 48.37
CA VAL A 213 -5.89 11.39 48.28
C VAL A 213 -6.93 11.91 47.30
N GLY A 214 -6.91 11.42 46.08
CA GLY A 214 -7.89 11.77 45.05
C GLY A 214 -8.37 10.50 44.34
N ARG A 215 -9.65 10.45 44.03
CA ARG A 215 -10.15 9.46 43.07
C ARG A 215 -9.72 9.93 41.69
N VAL A 216 -8.68 9.32 41.15
CA VAL A 216 -8.32 9.45 39.75
C VAL A 216 -8.88 8.23 39.05
N HIS A 217 -9.81 8.41 38.16
CA HIS A 217 -10.30 7.30 37.36
C HIS A 217 -9.14 6.79 36.49
N ALA A 218 -8.80 5.52 36.60
CA ALA A 218 -7.77 4.89 35.75
C ALA A 218 -8.03 5.09 34.23
N PRO A 219 -9.30 5.14 33.74
CA PRO A 219 -9.61 5.59 32.40
C PRO A 219 -9.14 7.01 32.09
N ASP A 220 -9.25 7.95 33.05
CA ASP A 220 -8.85 9.36 32.83
C ASP A 220 -7.32 9.51 32.76
N LEU A 221 -6.56 8.70 33.49
CA LEU A 221 -5.10 8.62 33.36
C LEU A 221 -4.67 7.92 32.07
N MET A 222 -5.35 6.84 31.66
CA MET A 222 -5.14 6.21 30.37
C MET A 222 -5.54 7.11 29.21
N MET A 223 -6.68 7.81 29.34
CA MET A 223 -7.13 8.77 28.33
C MET A 223 -6.22 10.01 28.30
N ALA A 224 -5.72 10.50 29.43
CA ALA A 224 -4.72 11.58 29.45
C ALA A 224 -3.38 11.15 28.84
N HIS A 225 -3.00 9.87 28.98
CA HIS A 225 -1.80 9.33 28.33
C HIS A 225 -2.02 9.03 26.84
N MET A 226 -3.25 8.68 26.43
CA MET A 226 -3.64 8.55 25.03
C MET A 226 -4.01 9.89 24.36
N SER A 227 -4.33 10.94 25.13
CA SER A 227 -4.83 12.21 24.62
C SER A 227 -3.76 13.21 24.19
N ASN A 228 -2.47 12.94 24.40
CA ASN A 228 -1.42 13.78 23.81
C ASN A 228 -1.16 13.48 22.31
N HIS A 229 -1.81 12.46 21.75
CA HIS A 229 -1.92 12.28 20.32
C HIS A 229 -3.40 12.31 19.93
N SER A 230 -4.04 13.47 20.04
CA SER A 230 -5.23 13.75 19.22
C SER A 230 -4.84 13.41 17.78
N PRO A 231 -5.61 12.57 17.06
CA PRO A 231 -5.28 12.23 15.68
C PRO A 231 -5.09 13.55 14.91
N ARG A 232 -3.89 13.72 14.36
CA ARG A 232 -3.55 14.93 13.60
C ARG A 232 -4.46 15.00 12.39
N THR A 233 -5.03 16.14 12.11
CA THR A 233 -5.88 16.32 10.93
C THR A 233 -5.04 16.22 9.66
N VAL A 234 -5.26 15.16 8.89
CA VAL A 234 -4.58 14.95 7.61
C VAL A 234 -5.32 15.65 6.50
N VAL A 235 -4.63 16.47 5.74
CA VAL A 235 -5.20 17.22 4.61
C VAL A 235 -4.51 16.88 3.30
N ILE A 236 -5.30 16.87 2.22
CA ILE A 236 -4.81 16.83 0.85
C ILE A 236 -4.55 18.28 0.42
N VAL A 237 -3.34 18.54 -0.05
CA VAL A 237 -2.92 19.86 -0.55
C VAL A 237 -2.99 19.91 -2.07
N ASP A 238 -2.53 18.86 -2.74
CA ASP A 238 -2.68 18.74 -4.19
C ASP A 238 -2.80 17.27 -4.62
N ALA A 239 -3.41 17.07 -5.77
CA ALA A 239 -3.55 15.77 -6.41
C ALA A 239 -3.45 15.93 -7.92
N VAL A 240 -2.70 15.05 -8.58
CA VAL A 240 -2.47 15.10 -10.02
C VAL A 240 -2.36 13.70 -10.60
N ARG A 241 -2.72 13.56 -11.87
CA ARG A 241 -2.59 12.32 -12.63
C ARG A 241 -1.98 12.57 -14.02
N THR A 242 -1.53 11.53 -14.68
CA THR A 242 -1.37 11.56 -16.13
C THR A 242 -2.71 11.39 -16.82
N PRO A 243 -2.86 11.66 -18.09
CA PRO A 243 -3.88 10.99 -18.91
C PRO A 243 -3.72 9.47 -18.74
N VAL A 244 -4.82 8.73 -18.90
CA VAL A 244 -4.77 7.26 -18.93
C VAL A 244 -4.54 6.83 -20.38
N GLY A 245 -3.39 6.21 -20.62
CA GLY A 245 -3.01 5.64 -21.91
C GLY A 245 -3.70 4.31 -22.15
N ARG A 246 -4.13 4.05 -23.39
CA ARG A 246 -4.58 2.71 -23.80
C ARG A 246 -3.38 1.78 -23.99
N LYS A 247 -3.64 0.48 -24.01
CA LYS A 247 -2.60 -0.52 -24.34
C LYS A 247 -1.89 -0.16 -25.65
N ASN A 248 -0.56 -0.10 -25.62
CA ASN A 248 0.30 0.31 -26.73
C ASN A 248 -0.05 1.70 -27.29
N GLY A 249 -0.61 2.58 -26.45
CA GLY A 249 -0.91 3.97 -26.76
C GLY A 249 0.25 4.92 -26.50
N GLY A 250 -0.05 6.22 -26.42
CA GLY A 250 0.97 7.26 -26.32
C GLY A 250 1.87 7.16 -25.09
N LEU A 251 1.42 6.62 -23.97
CA LEU A 251 2.26 6.44 -22.77
C LEU A 251 3.15 5.20 -22.80
N SER A 252 2.93 4.27 -23.72
CA SER A 252 3.62 2.97 -23.77
C SER A 252 5.12 3.07 -24.09
N THR A 253 5.58 4.20 -24.58
CA THR A 253 6.99 4.46 -24.93
C THR A 253 7.81 4.98 -23.76
N LEU A 254 7.16 5.33 -22.64
CA LEU A 254 7.82 5.77 -21.42
C LEU A 254 8.21 4.59 -20.53
N HIS A 255 9.37 4.70 -19.90
CA HIS A 255 9.72 3.79 -18.81
C HIS A 255 8.77 4.03 -17.61
N PRO A 256 8.22 2.99 -16.96
CA PRO A 256 7.26 3.18 -15.86
C PRO A 256 7.76 4.07 -14.72
N SER A 257 9.06 4.03 -14.38
CA SER A 257 9.62 4.91 -13.36
C SER A 257 9.65 6.38 -13.80
N ASP A 258 9.85 6.65 -15.10
CA ASP A 258 9.83 8.02 -15.60
C ASP A 258 8.40 8.54 -15.60
N LEU A 259 7.42 7.70 -16.01
CA LEU A 259 6.00 8.05 -15.96
C LEU A 259 5.53 8.41 -14.54
N LEU A 260 5.97 7.65 -13.52
CA LEU A 260 5.68 7.94 -12.12
C LEU A 260 6.43 9.20 -11.65
N GLY A 261 7.69 9.36 -12.05
CA GLY A 261 8.51 10.52 -11.72
C GLY A 261 7.92 11.84 -12.19
N LEU A 262 7.24 11.84 -13.36
CA LEU A 262 6.55 13.02 -13.89
C LEU A 262 5.47 13.54 -12.93
N VAL A 263 4.64 12.68 -12.35
CA VAL A 263 3.57 13.10 -11.42
C VAL A 263 4.13 13.46 -10.04
N GLN A 264 5.18 12.76 -9.57
CA GLN A 264 5.87 13.11 -8.33
C GLN A 264 6.47 14.52 -8.42
N LYS A 265 7.16 14.80 -9.52
CA LYS A 265 7.72 16.12 -9.79
C LYS A 265 6.64 17.18 -10.00
N ALA A 266 5.57 16.85 -10.71
CA ALA A 266 4.46 17.77 -10.96
C ALA A 266 3.81 18.28 -9.66
N ILE A 267 3.66 17.44 -8.64
CA ILE A 267 3.18 17.86 -7.30
C ILE A 267 4.11 18.91 -6.69
N VAL A 268 5.43 18.68 -6.76
CA VAL A 268 6.44 19.62 -6.23
C VAL A 268 6.35 20.95 -6.97
N ASP A 269 6.36 20.90 -8.31
CA ASP A 269 6.35 22.10 -9.15
C ASP A 269 5.05 22.90 -8.99
N ARG A 270 3.89 22.23 -8.88
CA ARG A 270 2.57 22.88 -8.75
C ARG A 270 2.36 23.54 -7.39
N THR A 271 2.82 22.88 -6.34
CA THR A 271 2.65 23.38 -4.97
C THR A 271 3.76 24.35 -4.57
N GLY A 272 4.91 24.31 -5.23
CA GLY A 272 6.10 25.07 -4.85
C GLY A 272 6.71 24.61 -3.52
N ILE A 273 6.32 23.44 -3.00
CA ILE A 273 6.90 22.89 -1.78
C ILE A 273 8.37 22.59 -1.98
N ASP A 274 9.21 22.90 -1.00
CA ASP A 274 10.58 22.37 -0.94
C ASP A 274 10.49 20.83 -0.87
N PRO A 275 10.98 20.10 -1.90
CA PRO A 275 10.84 18.65 -1.93
C PRO A 275 11.56 17.94 -0.78
N SER A 276 12.52 18.60 -0.11
CA SER A 276 13.16 18.07 1.10
C SER A 276 12.22 17.98 2.31
N LYS A 277 11.08 18.68 2.27
CA LYS A 277 10.03 18.60 3.30
C LYS A 277 9.13 17.37 3.15
N ILE A 278 9.19 16.69 2.00
CA ILE A 278 8.46 15.43 1.81
C ILE A 278 9.28 14.33 2.43
N GLU A 279 8.84 13.83 3.60
CA GLU A 279 9.61 12.90 4.42
C GLU A 279 9.50 11.46 3.91
N GLN A 280 8.28 11.07 3.47
CA GLN A 280 8.04 9.75 2.90
C GLN A 280 7.14 9.79 1.67
N VAL A 281 7.41 8.87 0.73
CA VAL A 281 6.56 8.59 -0.42
C VAL A 281 6.13 7.13 -0.36
N VAL A 282 4.82 6.88 -0.37
CA VAL A 282 4.25 5.54 -0.48
C VAL A 282 3.62 5.41 -1.86
N GLY A 283 4.05 4.43 -2.63
CA GLY A 283 3.55 4.23 -3.99
C GLY A 283 2.90 2.86 -4.19
N GLY A 284 1.87 2.81 -5.03
CA GLY A 284 1.19 1.59 -5.43
C GLY A 284 1.69 1.07 -6.77
N ASN A 285 1.96 -0.23 -6.85
CA ASN A 285 2.27 -0.93 -8.10
C ASN A 285 2.00 -2.42 -7.93
N VAL A 286 1.38 -3.06 -8.90
CA VAL A 286 0.96 -4.47 -8.84
C VAL A 286 2.01 -5.40 -9.43
N SER A 287 2.37 -5.17 -10.68
CA SER A 287 3.28 -6.05 -11.42
C SER A 287 4.74 -5.68 -11.18
N GLN A 288 5.23 -5.94 -9.95
CA GLN A 288 6.58 -5.57 -9.50
C GLN A 288 7.68 -6.47 -10.09
N VAL A 289 7.71 -6.60 -11.41
CA VAL A 289 8.73 -7.34 -12.17
C VAL A 289 9.26 -6.50 -13.32
N GLY A 290 10.42 -6.87 -13.85
CA GLY A 290 11.03 -6.19 -15.00
C GLY A 290 11.20 -4.69 -14.75
N ALA A 291 10.65 -3.86 -15.64
CA ALA A 291 10.74 -2.40 -15.58
C ALA A 291 10.00 -1.78 -14.37
N GLN A 292 9.13 -2.53 -13.71
CA GLN A 292 8.38 -2.09 -12.52
C GLN A 292 8.93 -2.69 -11.21
N SER A 293 10.05 -3.38 -11.24
CA SER A 293 10.71 -3.94 -10.05
C SER A 293 11.59 -2.91 -9.31
N PHE A 294 12.27 -3.37 -8.25
CA PHE A 294 13.29 -2.61 -7.52
C PHE A 294 12.76 -1.34 -6.82
N ASN A 295 11.61 -1.46 -6.13
CA ASN A 295 10.96 -0.33 -5.47
C ASN A 295 10.74 0.84 -6.44
N ILE A 296 9.85 0.64 -7.41
CA ILE A 296 9.59 1.61 -8.48
C ILE A 296 9.29 3.02 -7.96
N THR A 297 8.65 3.15 -6.79
CA THR A 297 8.37 4.43 -6.14
C THR A 297 9.67 5.19 -5.87
N ARG A 298 10.70 4.50 -5.38
CA ARG A 298 12.01 5.08 -5.09
C ARG A 298 12.80 5.38 -6.35
N THR A 299 12.80 4.46 -7.31
CA THR A 299 13.51 4.69 -8.59
C THR A 299 12.91 5.87 -9.34
N ALA A 300 11.59 6.00 -9.37
CA ALA A 300 10.89 7.12 -9.99
C ALA A 300 11.25 8.46 -9.33
N TRP A 301 11.22 8.52 -7.99
CA TRP A 301 11.60 9.71 -7.22
C TRP A 301 13.02 10.20 -7.56
N LEU A 302 13.96 9.26 -7.60
CA LEU A 302 15.35 9.57 -7.93
C LEU A 302 15.55 9.92 -9.40
N SER A 303 14.87 9.24 -10.32
CA SER A 303 14.91 9.54 -11.76
C SER A 303 14.35 10.92 -12.07
N ALA A 304 13.38 11.40 -11.29
CA ALA A 304 12.86 12.76 -11.38
C ALA A 304 13.80 13.84 -10.81
N GLY A 305 15.00 13.47 -10.32
CA GLY A 305 15.98 14.39 -9.73
C GLY A 305 15.57 14.94 -8.36
N LEU A 306 14.64 14.26 -7.66
CA LEU A 306 14.15 14.67 -6.35
C LEU A 306 15.09 14.22 -5.22
N PRO A 307 15.02 14.83 -4.00
CA PRO A 307 16.00 14.63 -2.95
C PRO A 307 16.17 13.17 -2.52
N MET A 308 17.43 12.72 -2.43
CA MET A 308 17.75 11.35 -2.01
C MET A 308 17.43 11.06 -0.54
N THR A 309 17.19 12.07 0.27
CA THR A 309 16.85 11.93 1.69
C THR A 309 15.41 11.47 1.93
N THR A 310 14.49 11.67 0.96
CA THR A 310 13.09 11.23 1.06
C THR A 310 13.00 9.71 0.97
N ALA A 311 12.44 9.07 1.99
CA ALA A 311 12.23 7.62 2.00
C ALA A 311 11.03 7.23 1.11
N CYS A 312 11.14 6.10 0.41
CA CYS A 312 10.08 5.64 -0.49
C CYS A 312 9.78 4.14 -0.27
N THR A 313 8.51 3.76 -0.36
CA THR A 313 8.05 2.38 -0.24
C THR A 313 7.05 2.07 -1.34
N THR A 314 7.13 0.89 -1.95
CA THR A 314 6.13 0.40 -2.91
C THR A 314 5.29 -0.68 -2.25
N VAL A 315 3.96 -0.57 -2.39
CA VAL A 315 2.99 -1.53 -1.85
C VAL A 315 2.17 -2.16 -2.97
N ASP A 316 1.78 -3.41 -2.75
CA ASP A 316 0.83 -4.15 -3.58
C ASP A 316 -0.41 -4.49 -2.74
N THR A 317 -1.56 -4.03 -3.19
CA THR A 317 -2.90 -4.41 -2.73
C THR A 317 -3.75 -4.63 -3.98
N GLN A 318 -3.17 -5.25 -4.97
CA GLN A 318 -3.75 -5.45 -6.30
C GLN A 318 -4.28 -4.13 -6.88
N CYS A 319 -5.47 -4.11 -7.47
CA CYS A 319 -6.08 -2.91 -8.06
C CYS A 319 -6.11 -1.70 -7.11
N GLY A 320 -6.19 -1.92 -5.80
CA GLY A 320 -6.25 -0.89 -4.76
C GLY A 320 -4.89 -0.37 -4.27
N SER A 321 -3.77 -0.73 -4.91
CA SER A 321 -2.42 -0.46 -4.38
C SER A 321 -2.17 1.01 -4.07
N SER A 322 -2.46 1.96 -4.97
CA SER A 322 -2.24 3.38 -4.68
C SER A 322 -3.30 4.00 -3.77
N GLN A 323 -4.48 3.41 -3.65
CA GLN A 323 -5.43 3.81 -2.61
C GLN A 323 -4.95 3.36 -1.24
N GLN A 324 -4.42 2.14 -1.12
CA GLN A 324 -3.76 1.69 0.11
C GLN A 324 -2.51 2.53 0.42
N ALA A 325 -1.76 2.95 -0.59
CA ALA A 325 -0.66 3.89 -0.42
C ALA A 325 -1.15 5.22 0.18
N THR A 326 -2.30 5.74 -0.27
CA THR A 326 -2.96 6.93 0.30
C THR A 326 -3.34 6.70 1.76
N SER A 327 -3.96 5.56 2.09
CA SER A 327 -4.32 5.20 3.46
C SER A 327 -3.10 5.09 4.38
N LEU A 328 -2.02 4.47 3.91
CA LEU A 328 -0.78 4.32 4.67
C LEU A 328 -0.09 5.68 4.88
N ALA A 329 0.03 6.51 3.86
CA ALA A 329 0.60 7.85 3.97
C ALA A 329 -0.20 8.73 4.95
N ALA A 330 -1.54 8.71 4.85
CA ALA A 330 -2.40 9.40 5.80
C ALA A 330 -2.23 8.87 7.23
N SER A 331 -2.10 7.55 7.41
CA SER A 331 -1.86 6.94 8.72
C SER A 331 -0.51 7.32 9.32
N LEU A 332 0.56 7.40 8.53
CA LEU A 332 1.87 7.86 8.97
C LEU A 332 1.82 9.31 9.47
N ILE A 333 1.06 10.17 8.78
CA ILE A 333 0.87 11.57 9.19
C ILE A 333 0.01 11.63 10.47
N ALA A 334 -1.12 10.94 10.50
CA ALA A 334 -2.04 10.95 11.64
C ALA A 334 -1.39 10.42 12.93
N SER A 335 -0.51 9.43 12.82
CA SER A 335 0.22 8.84 13.94
C SER A 335 1.45 9.65 14.37
N GLY A 336 1.83 10.70 13.63
CA GLY A 336 2.97 11.55 13.96
C GLY A 336 4.34 10.99 13.57
N VAL A 337 4.38 9.94 12.73
CA VAL A 337 5.66 9.41 12.19
C VAL A 337 6.30 10.41 11.23
N VAL A 338 5.48 11.11 10.44
CA VAL A 338 5.89 12.18 9.53
C VAL A 338 4.86 13.33 9.56
N ASP A 339 5.26 14.51 9.14
CA ASP A 339 4.35 15.65 8.96
C ASP A 339 3.85 15.76 7.52
N VAL A 340 4.69 15.37 6.53
CA VAL A 340 4.42 15.48 5.11
C VAL A 340 4.71 14.15 4.43
N ALA A 341 3.73 13.61 3.71
CA ALA A 341 3.90 12.42 2.89
C ALA A 341 3.22 12.58 1.52
N MET A 342 3.75 11.89 0.52
CA MET A 342 3.14 11.78 -0.79
C MET A 342 2.66 10.34 -0.98
N ALA A 343 1.40 10.17 -1.40
CA ALA A 343 0.93 8.92 -1.98
C ALA A 343 1.03 9.00 -3.50
N CYS A 344 1.40 7.93 -4.16
CA CYS A 344 1.46 7.88 -5.62
C CYS A 344 1.21 6.46 -6.13
N GLY A 345 1.18 6.27 -7.43
CA GLY A 345 1.10 4.94 -8.02
C GLY A 345 1.21 4.98 -9.53
N VAL A 346 1.63 3.85 -10.07
CA VAL A 346 1.82 3.64 -11.51
C VAL A 346 1.51 2.22 -11.89
N GLU A 347 1.01 2.05 -13.09
CA GLU A 347 1.04 0.78 -13.82
C GLU A 347 1.25 1.08 -15.29
N SER A 348 2.20 0.40 -15.92
CA SER A 348 2.36 0.38 -17.37
C SER A 348 2.13 -1.04 -17.86
N MET A 349 0.87 -1.32 -18.19
CA MET A 349 0.44 -2.67 -18.62
C MET A 349 0.83 -2.95 -20.07
N SER A 350 1.27 -1.93 -20.82
CA SER A 350 1.90 -2.08 -22.13
C SER A 350 3.32 -2.63 -22.00
N THR A 351 4.09 -2.15 -21.04
CA THR A 351 5.48 -2.56 -20.80
C THR A 351 5.58 -3.85 -19.98
N VAL A 352 4.76 -3.95 -18.91
CA VAL A 352 4.70 -5.10 -18.02
C VAL A 352 3.26 -5.62 -17.99
N PRO A 353 2.92 -6.60 -18.84
CA PRO A 353 1.58 -7.13 -18.94
C PRO A 353 1.04 -7.68 -17.62
N ILE A 354 -0.29 -7.60 -17.43
CA ILE A 354 -0.96 -8.15 -16.25
C ILE A 354 -0.62 -9.64 -16.08
N GLY A 355 -0.35 -10.05 -14.84
CA GLY A 355 0.03 -11.43 -14.51
C GLY A 355 1.51 -11.76 -14.71
N SER A 356 2.34 -10.81 -15.19
CA SER A 356 3.79 -11.04 -15.36
C SER A 356 4.49 -11.43 -14.04
N ASN A 357 4.02 -10.94 -12.90
CA ASN A 357 4.52 -11.29 -11.57
C ASN A 357 4.18 -12.74 -11.15
N SER A 358 3.12 -13.32 -11.70
CA SER A 358 2.69 -14.71 -11.42
C SER A 358 3.34 -15.72 -12.36
N ASN A 359 3.91 -15.27 -13.48
CA ASN A 359 4.50 -16.10 -14.53
C ASN A 359 5.97 -15.74 -14.78
N ALA A 360 6.71 -15.46 -13.72
CA ALA A 360 8.12 -15.09 -13.83
C ALA A 360 9.00 -16.32 -14.08
N TYR A 361 9.97 -16.15 -14.96
CA TYR A 361 10.96 -17.18 -15.32
C TYR A 361 12.37 -16.65 -15.11
N THR A 362 13.29 -17.56 -14.77
CA THR A 362 14.73 -17.29 -14.74
C THR A 362 15.48 -18.25 -15.65
N LYS A 363 16.62 -17.82 -16.17
CA LYS A 363 17.49 -18.70 -16.93
C LYS A 363 18.39 -19.49 -15.99
N ASN A 364 18.27 -20.81 -16.00
CA ASN A 364 19.14 -21.67 -15.21
C ASN A 364 20.61 -21.47 -15.64
N PRO A 365 21.52 -21.11 -14.73
CA PRO A 365 22.92 -20.83 -15.10
C PRO A 365 23.67 -22.06 -15.61
N LYS A 366 23.21 -23.28 -15.30
CA LYS A 366 23.84 -24.57 -15.70
C LYS A 366 23.26 -25.10 -17.01
N THR A 367 21.93 -25.24 -17.10
CA THR A 367 21.27 -25.85 -18.28
C THR A 367 21.05 -24.83 -19.40
N LYS A 368 21.06 -23.53 -19.07
CA LYS A 368 20.70 -22.38 -19.97
C LYS A 368 19.23 -22.38 -20.38
N GLU A 369 18.42 -23.24 -19.84
CA GLU A 369 16.98 -23.29 -20.07
C GLU A 369 16.24 -22.29 -19.20
N PHE A 370 15.04 -21.86 -19.63
CA PHE A 370 14.18 -21.03 -18.82
C PHE A 370 13.35 -21.89 -17.88
N GLU A 371 13.42 -21.58 -16.60
CA GLU A 371 12.71 -22.26 -15.52
C GLU A 371 11.77 -21.30 -14.82
N SER A 372 10.54 -21.77 -14.51
CA SER A 372 9.57 -21.00 -13.73
C SER A 372 10.11 -20.75 -12.32
N LEU A 373 9.92 -19.54 -11.81
CA LEU A 373 10.21 -19.20 -10.41
C LEU A 373 9.19 -19.79 -9.42
N GLY A 374 8.19 -20.50 -9.91
CA GLY A 374 7.17 -21.14 -9.11
C GLY A 374 5.78 -20.55 -9.35
N LYS A 375 4.80 -21.08 -8.64
CA LYS A 375 3.41 -20.60 -8.68
C LYS A 375 3.16 -19.66 -7.52
N ALA A 376 2.44 -18.57 -7.77
CA ALA A 376 2.08 -17.59 -6.74
C ALA A 376 1.15 -18.19 -5.66
N VAL A 377 0.33 -19.17 -6.02
CA VAL A 377 -0.62 -19.83 -5.13
C VAL A 377 -0.13 -21.23 -4.76
N SER A 378 -0.03 -21.50 -3.45
CA SER A 378 0.39 -22.80 -2.92
C SER A 378 -0.71 -23.86 -3.03
N LYS A 379 -0.34 -25.14 -2.89
CA LYS A 379 -1.33 -26.25 -2.88
C LYS A 379 -2.30 -26.15 -1.71
N SER A 380 -1.85 -25.68 -0.54
CA SER A 380 -2.68 -25.52 0.66
C SER A 380 -3.80 -24.48 0.50
N TYR A 381 -3.64 -23.51 -0.41
CA TYR A 381 -4.73 -22.60 -0.72
C TYR A 381 -5.98 -23.35 -1.20
N PHE A 382 -5.80 -24.35 -2.06
CA PHE A 382 -6.89 -25.14 -2.64
C PHE A 382 -7.54 -26.14 -1.67
N GLU A 383 -6.98 -26.29 -0.46
CA GLU A 383 -7.62 -27.05 0.64
C GLU A 383 -8.73 -26.23 1.31
N HIS A 384 -8.72 -24.91 1.14
CA HIS A 384 -9.63 -23.97 1.81
C HIS A 384 -10.52 -23.20 0.85
N PHE A 385 -10.00 -22.84 -0.32
CA PHE A 385 -10.69 -21.97 -1.27
C PHE A 385 -10.55 -22.46 -2.70
N GLU A 386 -11.60 -22.26 -3.48
CA GLU A 386 -11.54 -22.32 -4.93
C GLU A 386 -10.72 -21.12 -5.44
N PHE A 387 -9.86 -21.34 -6.42
CA PHE A 387 -9.19 -20.25 -7.13
C PHE A 387 -10.05 -19.82 -8.32
N THR A 388 -10.53 -18.59 -8.29
CA THR A 388 -11.26 -17.97 -9.39
C THR A 388 -10.43 -16.87 -10.06
N THR A 389 -10.71 -16.62 -11.33
CA THR A 389 -10.22 -15.41 -12.01
C THR A 389 -11.14 -14.23 -11.69
N GLN A 390 -10.63 -13.00 -11.84
CA GLN A 390 -11.46 -11.80 -11.68
C GLN A 390 -12.64 -11.76 -12.67
N PHE A 391 -12.49 -12.34 -13.86
CA PHE A 391 -13.56 -12.45 -14.86
C PHE A 391 -14.69 -13.35 -14.36
N GLU A 392 -14.35 -14.53 -13.86
CA GLU A 392 -15.32 -15.46 -13.27
C GLU A 392 -15.95 -14.90 -11.99
N GLY A 393 -15.18 -14.23 -11.14
CA GLY A 393 -15.70 -13.53 -9.96
C GLY A 393 -16.73 -12.46 -10.33
N ALA A 394 -16.50 -11.69 -11.41
CA ALA A 394 -17.44 -10.69 -11.92
C ALA A 394 -18.74 -11.34 -12.43
N GLU A 395 -18.66 -12.48 -13.13
CA GLU A 395 -19.85 -13.22 -13.57
C GLU A 395 -20.65 -13.75 -12.38
N ARG A 396 -20.00 -14.29 -11.35
CA ARG A 396 -20.68 -14.76 -10.11
C ARG A 396 -21.34 -13.61 -9.34
N ILE A 397 -20.77 -12.42 -9.38
CA ILE A 397 -21.42 -11.21 -8.86
C ILE A 397 -22.67 -10.89 -9.66
N ALA A 398 -22.59 -10.92 -11.00
CA ALA A 398 -23.76 -10.71 -11.83
C ALA A 398 -24.87 -11.72 -11.56
N ASP A 399 -24.53 -13.01 -11.42
CA ASP A 399 -25.48 -14.07 -11.04
C ASP A 399 -26.12 -13.79 -9.67
N LYS A 400 -25.33 -13.42 -8.67
CA LYS A 400 -25.80 -13.22 -7.28
C LYS A 400 -26.74 -12.03 -7.13
N TRP A 401 -26.52 -10.96 -7.89
CA TRP A 401 -27.32 -9.75 -7.83
C TRP A 401 -28.30 -9.60 -9.01
N ASP A 402 -28.56 -10.67 -9.78
CA ASP A 402 -29.46 -10.67 -10.95
C ASP A 402 -29.15 -9.51 -11.90
N ILE A 403 -27.88 -9.33 -12.27
CA ILE A 403 -27.42 -8.32 -13.21
C ILE A 403 -27.31 -8.93 -14.59
N THR A 404 -28.07 -8.40 -15.53
CA THR A 404 -28.14 -8.93 -16.89
C THR A 404 -27.07 -8.34 -17.82
N ARG A 405 -26.91 -8.95 -18.97
CA ARG A 405 -26.09 -8.40 -20.06
C ARG A 405 -26.56 -7.01 -20.50
N ALA A 406 -27.87 -6.80 -20.52
CA ALA A 406 -28.43 -5.49 -20.87
C ALA A 406 -28.04 -4.40 -19.85
N ASP A 407 -28.03 -4.75 -18.56
CA ASP A 407 -27.62 -3.83 -17.50
C ASP A 407 -26.13 -3.48 -17.61
N THR A 408 -25.28 -4.47 -17.85
CA THR A 408 -23.83 -4.26 -17.98
C THR A 408 -23.49 -3.46 -19.25
N ASP A 409 -24.15 -3.69 -20.37
CA ASP A 409 -23.94 -2.93 -21.60
C ASP A 409 -24.45 -1.49 -21.47
N ALA A 410 -25.60 -1.28 -20.81
CA ALA A 410 -26.13 0.06 -20.53
C ALA A 410 -25.15 0.86 -19.62
N PHE A 411 -24.59 0.20 -18.59
CA PHE A 411 -23.58 0.80 -17.73
C PHE A 411 -22.31 1.17 -18.52
N GLY A 412 -21.84 0.28 -19.39
CA GLY A 412 -20.66 0.52 -20.23
C GLY A 412 -20.85 1.71 -21.16
N LEU A 413 -22.04 1.83 -21.78
CA LEU A 413 -22.40 2.98 -22.60
C LEU A 413 -22.41 4.28 -21.79
N GLU A 414 -23.06 4.26 -20.63
CA GLU A 414 -23.14 5.44 -19.75
C GLU A 414 -21.76 5.90 -19.28
N SER A 415 -20.84 4.99 -18.91
CA SER A 415 -19.46 5.33 -18.55
C SER A 415 -18.75 6.06 -19.70
N GLN A 416 -18.87 5.58 -20.93
CA GLN A 416 -18.29 6.23 -22.11
C GLN A 416 -18.90 7.63 -22.36
N GLN A 417 -20.21 7.76 -22.25
CA GLN A 417 -20.91 9.05 -22.46
C GLN A 417 -20.52 10.08 -21.40
N ARG A 418 -20.41 9.65 -20.12
CA ARG A 418 -19.97 10.50 -19.01
C ARG A 418 -18.54 11.00 -19.22
N ALA A 419 -17.63 10.10 -19.60
CA ALA A 419 -16.25 10.47 -19.89
C ALA A 419 -16.12 11.43 -21.08
N ALA A 420 -16.85 11.17 -22.16
CA ALA A 420 -16.87 12.05 -23.32
C ALA A 420 -17.41 13.45 -22.98
N ARG A 421 -18.51 13.52 -22.22
CA ARG A 421 -19.10 14.78 -21.73
C ARG A 421 -18.12 15.52 -20.80
N ALA A 422 -17.46 14.80 -19.86
CA ALA A 422 -16.51 15.40 -18.94
C ALA A 422 -15.34 16.07 -19.67
N TRP A 423 -14.82 15.46 -20.73
CA TRP A 423 -13.80 16.05 -21.59
C TRP A 423 -14.34 17.24 -22.42
N ALA A 424 -15.56 17.15 -22.95
CA ALA A 424 -16.17 18.22 -23.72
C ALA A 424 -16.46 19.47 -22.87
N GLU A 425 -16.78 19.29 -21.61
CA GLU A 425 -17.07 20.34 -20.62
C GLU A 425 -15.84 20.75 -19.78
N ASP A 426 -14.64 20.26 -20.14
CA ASP A 426 -13.37 20.55 -19.45
C ASP A 426 -13.39 20.24 -17.92
N ARG A 427 -14.18 19.23 -17.49
CA ARG A 427 -14.29 18.84 -16.07
C ARG A 427 -13.00 18.24 -15.51
N PHE A 428 -12.06 17.85 -16.36
CA PHE A 428 -10.75 17.33 -15.98
C PHE A 428 -9.66 18.41 -15.90
N ALA A 429 -10.01 19.68 -16.12
CA ALA A 429 -9.05 20.78 -16.06
C ALA A 429 -8.30 20.81 -14.71
N GLY A 430 -7.00 21.00 -14.79
CA GLY A 430 -6.13 21.13 -13.62
C GLY A 430 -5.79 19.82 -12.90
N GLN A 431 -6.48 18.69 -13.15
CA GLN A 431 -6.20 17.42 -12.48
C GLN A 431 -5.16 16.54 -13.20
N TYR A 432 -4.77 16.87 -14.42
CA TYR A 432 -3.80 16.09 -15.19
C TYR A 432 -2.66 16.96 -15.72
N ILE A 433 -1.54 16.31 -16.03
CA ILE A 433 -0.40 16.89 -16.74
C ILE A 433 -0.42 16.43 -18.19
N VAL A 434 0.03 17.30 -19.09
CA VAL A 434 0.38 16.89 -20.47
C VAL A 434 1.71 16.18 -20.43
N VAL A 435 1.78 15.00 -21.01
CA VAL A 435 2.98 14.16 -21.02
C VAL A 435 3.62 14.22 -22.39
N ASP A 436 4.90 14.63 -22.46
CA ASP A 436 5.74 14.51 -23.64
C ASP A 436 6.40 13.13 -23.64
N ALA A 437 5.87 12.21 -24.45
CA ALA A 437 6.39 10.84 -24.54
C ALA A 437 7.33 10.68 -25.75
N PRO A 438 8.43 9.93 -25.64
CA PRO A 438 9.39 9.78 -26.73
C PRO A 438 8.78 8.97 -27.89
N ASP A 439 9.05 9.41 -29.11
CA ASP A 439 8.77 8.61 -30.29
C ASP A 439 9.84 7.52 -30.44
N LEU A 440 9.41 6.29 -30.72
CA LEU A 440 10.30 5.18 -30.98
C LEU A 440 10.35 4.85 -32.48
N GLY A 441 11.55 4.59 -32.98
CA GLY A 441 11.76 4.05 -34.30
C GLY A 441 11.45 2.56 -34.39
N ASP A 442 11.52 2.01 -35.60
CA ASP A 442 11.27 0.58 -35.86
C ASP A 442 12.20 -0.36 -35.07
N ASP A 443 13.35 0.16 -34.64
CA ASP A 443 14.31 -0.57 -33.80
C ASP A 443 14.00 -0.47 -32.28
N GLY A 444 12.89 0.17 -31.91
CA GLY A 444 12.45 0.38 -30.55
C GLY A 444 13.28 1.40 -29.77
N LYS A 445 14.10 2.22 -30.44
CA LYS A 445 14.88 3.27 -29.78
C LYS A 445 14.26 4.64 -29.98
N PRO A 446 14.48 5.58 -29.03
CA PRO A 446 14.04 6.96 -29.21
C PRO A 446 14.60 7.60 -30.49
N THR A 447 13.72 8.23 -31.25
CA THR A 447 14.07 8.95 -32.48
C THR A 447 14.68 10.34 -32.23
N GLY A 448 14.53 10.84 -30.99
CA GLY A 448 14.90 12.21 -30.61
C GLY A 448 13.72 13.19 -30.70
N THR A 449 12.55 12.74 -31.18
CA THR A 449 11.30 13.51 -31.16
C THR A 449 10.36 13.00 -30.06
N THR A 450 9.33 13.78 -29.73
CA THR A 450 8.29 13.44 -28.76
C THR A 450 6.93 13.72 -29.30
N HIS A 451 5.92 13.01 -28.78
CA HIS A 451 4.52 13.33 -28.99
C HIS A 451 3.85 13.67 -27.66
N LYS A 452 2.77 14.46 -27.73
CA LYS A 452 2.02 14.88 -26.55
C LYS A 452 0.85 13.95 -26.27
N VAL A 453 0.76 13.46 -25.03
CA VAL A 453 -0.41 12.78 -24.51
C VAL A 453 -1.12 13.75 -23.58
N ALA A 454 -2.22 14.32 -24.03
CA ALA A 454 -2.97 15.39 -23.35
C ALA A 454 -4.42 14.99 -23.04
N ARG A 455 -4.82 13.75 -23.31
CA ARG A 455 -6.18 13.26 -23.12
C ARG A 455 -6.17 11.77 -22.78
N ASP A 456 -7.17 11.32 -22.01
CA ASP A 456 -7.41 9.90 -21.79
C ASP A 456 -7.73 9.20 -23.11
N GLU A 457 -7.01 8.13 -23.43
CA GLU A 457 -7.07 7.48 -24.75
C GLU A 457 -8.11 6.35 -24.83
N GLY A 458 -8.72 6.00 -23.70
CA GLY A 458 -9.68 4.89 -23.59
C GLY A 458 -11.08 5.21 -24.14
N ILE A 459 -11.40 6.50 -24.27
CA ILE A 459 -12.75 6.95 -24.65
C ILE A 459 -13.07 6.61 -26.11
N ARG A 460 -14.23 6.01 -26.33
CA ARG A 460 -14.68 5.55 -27.66
C ARG A 460 -16.14 5.91 -27.88
N GLU A 461 -16.46 6.32 -29.11
CA GLU A 461 -17.85 6.36 -29.56
C GLU A 461 -18.41 4.94 -29.64
N THR A 462 -19.46 4.68 -28.91
CA THR A 462 -20.15 3.38 -28.92
C THR A 462 -21.66 3.55 -28.81
N THR A 463 -22.40 2.50 -29.15
CA THR A 463 -23.85 2.41 -29.01
C THR A 463 -24.21 1.07 -28.38
N LEU A 464 -25.45 0.93 -27.88
CA LEU A 464 -25.93 -0.34 -27.35
C LEU A 464 -25.85 -1.47 -28.38
N GLU A 465 -26.20 -1.17 -29.63
CA GLU A 465 -26.17 -2.15 -30.74
C GLU A 465 -24.73 -2.68 -30.94
N LYS A 466 -23.71 -1.81 -30.87
CA LYS A 466 -22.31 -2.23 -30.96
C LYS A 466 -21.90 -3.06 -29.75
N LEU A 467 -22.30 -2.67 -28.54
CA LEU A 467 -21.97 -3.41 -27.32
C LEU A 467 -22.57 -4.82 -27.32
N GLN A 468 -23.81 -4.95 -27.79
CA GLN A 468 -24.51 -6.24 -27.90
C GLN A 468 -23.82 -7.24 -28.85
N THR A 469 -23.03 -6.76 -29.82
CA THR A 469 -22.29 -7.63 -30.76
C THR A 469 -20.99 -8.17 -30.17
N LEU A 470 -20.54 -7.69 -28.99
CA LEU A 470 -19.29 -8.12 -28.38
C LEU A 470 -19.41 -9.50 -27.72
N ASN A 471 -18.42 -10.33 -27.92
CA ASN A 471 -18.35 -11.63 -27.28
C ASN A 471 -18.07 -11.51 -25.78
N PRO A 472 -18.69 -12.36 -24.94
CA PRO A 472 -18.33 -12.49 -23.53
C PRO A 472 -16.85 -12.87 -23.35
N VAL A 473 -16.24 -12.42 -22.24
CA VAL A 473 -14.81 -12.60 -21.97
C VAL A 473 -14.51 -13.72 -20.98
N ALA A 474 -15.50 -14.19 -20.21
CA ALA A 474 -15.32 -15.19 -19.17
C ALA A 474 -16.03 -16.52 -19.47
N ARG A 475 -17.31 -16.46 -19.80
CA ARG A 475 -18.20 -17.61 -20.06
C ARG A 475 -18.87 -17.46 -21.42
N GLU A 476 -19.23 -18.54 -22.06
CA GLU A 476 -19.93 -18.51 -23.37
C GLU A 476 -21.20 -17.65 -23.32
N ASN A 477 -21.99 -17.73 -22.24
CA ASN A 477 -23.19 -16.94 -22.01
C ASN A 477 -22.99 -15.85 -20.93
N GLY A 478 -21.76 -15.37 -20.77
CA GLY A 478 -21.42 -14.36 -19.76
C GLY A 478 -21.99 -12.98 -20.10
N VAL A 479 -22.11 -12.14 -19.08
CA VAL A 479 -22.61 -10.76 -19.23
C VAL A 479 -21.50 -9.73 -19.44
N HIS A 480 -20.24 -10.11 -19.17
CA HIS A 480 -19.09 -9.21 -19.31
C HIS A 480 -18.42 -9.35 -20.67
N THR A 481 -18.13 -8.20 -21.26
CA THR A 481 -17.45 -8.06 -22.55
C THR A 481 -16.37 -6.99 -22.45
N ALA A 482 -15.59 -6.80 -23.50
CA ALA A 482 -14.65 -5.69 -23.60
C ALA A 482 -15.31 -4.30 -23.59
N GLY A 483 -16.65 -4.23 -23.72
CA GLY A 483 -17.41 -2.98 -23.72
C GLY A 483 -17.92 -2.54 -22.36
N ASN A 484 -17.94 -3.46 -21.38
CA ASN A 484 -18.45 -3.23 -20.01
C ASN A 484 -17.48 -3.71 -18.94
N SER A 485 -16.20 -3.85 -19.31
CA SER A 485 -15.06 -4.19 -18.44
C SER A 485 -13.97 -3.12 -18.61
N SER A 486 -13.12 -2.96 -17.59
CA SER A 486 -12.03 -1.99 -17.61
C SER A 486 -10.99 -2.32 -18.69
N GLN A 487 -10.35 -1.28 -19.20
CA GLN A 487 -9.34 -1.41 -20.25
C GLN A 487 -7.95 -1.62 -19.67
N ILE A 488 -7.11 -2.41 -20.35
CA ILE A 488 -5.67 -2.49 -20.10
C ILE A 488 -5.05 -1.14 -20.43
N SER A 489 -4.32 -0.57 -19.50
CA SER A 489 -3.94 0.84 -19.54
C SER A 489 -2.58 1.13 -18.93
N ASP A 490 -2.03 2.26 -19.29
CA ASP A 490 -0.84 2.86 -18.71
C ASP A 490 -1.21 4.17 -18.00
N GLY A 491 -0.64 4.44 -16.83
CA GLY A 491 -0.93 5.69 -16.14
C GLY A 491 -0.34 5.77 -14.75
N ALA A 492 -0.25 7.00 -14.24
CA ALA A 492 0.26 7.32 -12.93
C ALA A 492 -0.49 8.49 -12.30
N GLY A 493 -0.37 8.60 -10.97
CA GLY A 493 -0.88 9.75 -10.23
C GLY A 493 -0.18 9.93 -8.90
N ALA A 494 -0.37 11.09 -8.28
CA ALA A 494 0.19 11.42 -6.98
C ALA A 494 -0.74 12.35 -6.19
N VAL A 495 -0.69 12.23 -4.85
CA VAL A 495 -1.46 13.02 -3.89
C VAL A 495 -0.51 13.47 -2.78
N LEU A 496 -0.41 14.78 -2.56
CA LEU A 496 0.37 15.36 -1.47
C LEU A 496 -0.52 15.56 -0.26
N MET A 497 -0.10 15.00 0.87
CA MET A 497 -0.80 15.09 2.14
C MET A 497 0.15 15.56 3.23
N MET A 498 -0.41 16.26 4.22
CA MET A 498 0.30 16.70 5.41
C MET A 498 -0.65 16.95 6.55
N THR A 499 -0.12 17.31 7.73
CA THR A 499 -0.98 17.82 8.79
C THR A 499 -1.55 19.18 8.40
N LEU A 500 -2.75 19.52 8.92
CA LEU A 500 -3.34 20.85 8.73
C LEU A 500 -2.41 21.95 9.22
N GLU A 501 -1.74 21.72 10.35
CA GLU A 501 -0.76 22.63 10.95
C GLU A 501 0.41 22.87 9.99
N LYS A 502 0.96 21.78 9.39
CA LYS A 502 2.07 21.87 8.45
C LYS A 502 1.67 22.57 7.16
N ALA A 503 0.46 22.34 6.67
CA ALA A 503 -0.05 23.05 5.49
C ALA A 503 -0.11 24.56 5.75
N ASN A 504 -0.60 24.98 6.92
CA ASN A 504 -0.64 26.40 7.33
C ASN A 504 0.78 26.97 7.50
N GLU A 505 1.71 26.22 8.13
CA GLU A 505 3.11 26.64 8.31
C GLU A 505 3.81 26.88 6.96
N LEU A 506 3.56 26.02 5.98
CA LEU A 506 4.14 26.12 4.65
C LEU A 506 3.38 27.08 3.72
N GLY A 507 2.28 27.67 4.17
CA GLY A 507 1.42 28.54 3.36
C GLY A 507 0.72 27.82 2.21
N LEU A 508 0.53 26.49 2.33
CA LEU A 508 -0.13 25.66 1.34
C LEU A 508 -1.62 25.55 1.68
N LYS A 509 -2.47 25.66 0.64
CA LYS A 509 -3.92 25.63 0.84
C LYS A 509 -4.43 24.19 0.99
N PRO A 510 -5.04 23.82 2.13
CA PRO A 510 -5.75 22.55 2.25
C PRO A 510 -6.96 22.51 1.31
N ARG A 511 -7.16 21.39 0.60
CA ARG A 511 -8.27 21.20 -0.35
C ARG A 511 -9.33 20.25 0.20
N ALA A 512 -8.89 19.17 0.86
CA ALA A 512 -9.78 18.23 1.53
C ALA A 512 -9.09 17.61 2.74
N LYS A 513 -9.88 17.09 3.71
CA LYS A 513 -9.40 16.20 4.76
C LYS A 513 -9.51 14.75 4.30
N VAL A 514 -8.56 13.91 4.68
CA VAL A 514 -8.75 12.47 4.71
C VAL A 514 -9.43 12.14 6.05
N VAL A 515 -10.74 11.90 5.99
CA VAL A 515 -11.56 11.68 7.19
C VAL A 515 -11.32 10.28 7.75
N ASP A 516 -11.35 9.29 6.86
CA ASP A 516 -11.21 7.88 7.21
C ASP A 516 -10.74 7.06 6.02
N SER A 517 -10.15 5.91 6.31
CA SER A 517 -9.77 4.93 5.30
C SER A 517 -9.84 3.51 5.84
N CYS A 518 -10.05 2.53 4.96
CA CYS A 518 -10.06 1.13 5.33
C CYS A 518 -9.55 0.22 4.22
N LEU A 519 -9.04 -0.92 4.65
CA LEU A 519 -8.80 -2.10 3.84
C LEU A 519 -9.65 -3.23 4.42
N VAL A 520 -10.42 -3.92 3.60
CA VAL A 520 -11.29 -5.03 4.01
C VAL A 520 -10.91 -6.31 3.26
N GLY A 521 -11.08 -7.45 3.91
CA GLY A 521 -11.03 -8.76 3.29
C GLY A 521 -12.46 -9.25 3.05
N VAL A 522 -12.70 -9.85 1.89
CA VAL A 522 -13.99 -10.42 1.49
C VAL A 522 -13.80 -11.81 0.89
N ASP A 523 -14.88 -12.48 0.50
CA ASP A 523 -14.83 -13.80 -0.13
C ASP A 523 -13.89 -13.80 -1.35
N PRO A 524 -12.78 -14.58 -1.32
CA PRO A 524 -11.82 -14.61 -2.41
C PRO A 524 -12.35 -15.26 -3.69
N VAL A 525 -13.47 -15.99 -3.61
CA VAL A 525 -14.11 -16.66 -4.76
C VAL A 525 -14.97 -15.68 -5.55
N LEU A 526 -15.81 -14.87 -4.86
CA LEU A 526 -16.50 -13.72 -5.47
C LEU A 526 -15.54 -12.58 -5.79
N MET A 527 -14.48 -12.48 -5.03
CA MET A 527 -13.30 -11.62 -5.19
C MET A 527 -13.58 -10.10 -5.17
N LEU A 528 -14.59 -9.61 -5.89
CA LEU A 528 -14.71 -8.19 -6.26
C LEU A 528 -15.81 -7.45 -5.47
N THR A 529 -16.33 -8.02 -4.36
CA THR A 529 -17.37 -7.39 -3.52
C THR A 529 -16.83 -6.37 -2.52
N GLY A 530 -15.51 -6.22 -2.41
CA GLY A 530 -14.84 -5.35 -1.45
C GLY A 530 -15.37 -3.92 -1.31
N PRO A 531 -15.79 -3.23 -2.39
CA PRO A 531 -16.40 -1.90 -2.30
C PRO A 531 -17.65 -1.82 -1.42
N ILE A 532 -18.44 -2.89 -1.31
CA ILE A 532 -19.63 -2.96 -0.46
C ILE A 532 -19.21 -2.81 1.00
N ASP A 533 -18.38 -3.74 1.48
CA ASP A 533 -17.92 -3.77 2.88
C ASP A 533 -17.08 -2.53 3.25
N ALA A 534 -16.26 -2.04 2.32
CA ALA A 534 -15.46 -0.85 2.54
C ALA A 534 -16.34 0.40 2.71
N THR A 535 -17.35 0.58 1.85
CA THR A 535 -18.29 1.71 1.94
C THR A 535 -19.11 1.64 3.22
N GLN A 536 -19.69 0.48 3.55
CA GLN A 536 -20.44 0.30 4.80
C GLN A 536 -19.59 0.67 6.02
N ARG A 537 -18.36 0.15 6.10
CA ARG A 537 -17.43 0.45 7.20
C ARG A 537 -17.13 1.94 7.34
N LEU A 538 -16.91 2.64 6.23
CA LEU A 538 -16.69 4.08 6.26
C LEU A 538 -17.92 4.85 6.75
N LEU A 539 -19.11 4.50 6.28
CA LEU A 539 -20.36 5.13 6.68
C LEU A 539 -20.63 4.90 8.18
N GLU A 540 -20.55 3.65 8.65
CA GLU A 540 -20.77 3.28 10.04
C GLU A 540 -19.81 4.00 11.00
N ARG A 541 -18.52 3.96 10.72
CA ARG A 541 -17.48 4.57 11.58
C ARG A 541 -17.60 6.07 11.68
N ASN A 542 -18.16 6.72 10.66
CA ASN A 542 -18.29 8.18 10.62
C ASN A 542 -19.73 8.67 10.88
N ASN A 543 -20.64 7.76 11.24
CA ASN A 543 -22.07 8.06 11.47
C ASN A 543 -22.69 8.80 10.27
N LEU A 544 -22.37 8.39 9.07
CA LEU A 544 -22.90 8.91 7.80
C LEU A 544 -23.87 7.91 7.18
N THR A 545 -24.84 8.45 6.42
CA THR A 545 -25.70 7.65 5.53
C THR A 545 -25.22 7.79 4.08
N ILE A 546 -25.60 6.85 3.22
CA ILE A 546 -25.22 6.84 1.81
C ILE A 546 -25.66 8.13 1.09
N ASP A 547 -26.81 8.68 1.44
CA ASP A 547 -27.37 9.91 0.82
C ASP A 547 -26.56 11.18 1.14
N GLN A 548 -25.83 11.17 2.27
CA GLN A 548 -24.98 12.30 2.69
C GLN A 548 -23.68 12.39 1.90
N ILE A 549 -23.38 11.42 1.07
CA ILE A 549 -22.21 11.42 0.19
C ILE A 549 -22.58 12.14 -1.11
N ASP A 550 -21.75 13.08 -1.52
CA ASP A 550 -21.98 13.91 -2.70
C ASP A 550 -21.39 13.32 -3.98
N THR A 551 -20.31 12.55 -3.86
CA THR A 551 -19.70 11.86 -5.00
C THR A 551 -19.07 10.53 -4.58
N PHE A 552 -19.20 9.55 -5.46
CA PHE A 552 -18.56 8.24 -5.33
C PHE A 552 -17.63 8.00 -6.53
N GLU A 553 -16.43 7.58 -6.27
CA GLU A 553 -15.52 7.01 -7.27
C GLU A 553 -15.32 5.53 -6.96
N ILE A 554 -16.15 4.69 -7.55
CA ILE A 554 -16.09 3.24 -7.41
C ILE A 554 -15.43 2.65 -8.65
N ASN A 555 -14.34 1.91 -8.48
CA ASN A 555 -13.59 1.41 -9.63
C ASN A 555 -14.43 0.48 -10.52
N GLU A 556 -14.54 0.80 -11.79
CA GLU A 556 -15.26 0.04 -12.79
C GLU A 556 -14.40 -1.08 -13.37
N ALA A 557 -13.88 -1.99 -12.51
CA ALA A 557 -13.15 -3.15 -13.02
C ALA A 557 -14.03 -3.97 -13.99
N PHE A 558 -15.29 -4.14 -13.59
CA PHE A 558 -16.39 -4.71 -14.36
C PHE A 558 -17.69 -3.98 -13.98
N ALA A 559 -18.62 -3.87 -14.91
CA ALA A 559 -19.91 -3.21 -14.69
C ALA A 559 -20.68 -3.81 -13.50
N SER A 560 -20.68 -5.14 -13.35
CA SER A 560 -21.37 -5.83 -12.26
C SER A 560 -20.89 -5.41 -10.87
N VAL A 561 -19.63 -5.04 -10.71
CA VAL A 561 -19.06 -4.61 -9.42
C VAL A 561 -19.76 -3.35 -8.93
N VAL A 562 -19.90 -2.35 -9.79
CA VAL A 562 -20.54 -1.07 -9.43
C VAL A 562 -22.06 -1.25 -9.30
N LEU A 563 -22.68 -2.01 -10.20
CA LEU A 563 -24.13 -2.28 -10.16
C LEU A 563 -24.53 -3.06 -8.89
N ALA A 564 -23.76 -4.09 -8.51
CA ALA A 564 -24.00 -4.84 -7.27
C ALA A 564 -23.80 -3.97 -6.03
N TRP A 565 -22.74 -3.16 -6.02
CA TRP A 565 -22.47 -2.20 -4.96
C TRP A 565 -23.61 -1.19 -4.79
N ALA A 566 -24.10 -0.62 -5.90
CA ALA A 566 -25.21 0.33 -5.88
C ALA A 566 -26.52 -0.32 -5.42
N LYS A 567 -26.81 -1.54 -5.90
CA LYS A 567 -28.01 -2.31 -5.53
C LYS A 567 -28.01 -2.69 -4.05
N GLU A 568 -26.86 -3.13 -3.52
CA GLU A 568 -26.74 -3.56 -2.12
C GLU A 568 -26.85 -2.38 -1.14
N LEU A 569 -26.29 -1.23 -1.48
CA LEU A 569 -26.22 -0.07 -0.59
C LEU A 569 -27.34 0.97 -0.83
N GLY A 570 -28.13 0.81 -1.87
CA GLY A 570 -29.10 1.81 -2.30
C GLY A 570 -28.44 3.11 -2.81
N ALA A 571 -27.22 3.03 -3.36
CA ALA A 571 -26.47 4.19 -3.77
C ALA A 571 -26.99 4.79 -5.09
N ASP A 572 -26.95 6.13 -5.17
CA ASP A 572 -27.35 6.86 -6.36
C ASP A 572 -26.27 6.77 -7.46
N LEU A 573 -26.59 6.09 -8.56
CA LEU A 573 -25.72 5.99 -9.73
C LEU A 573 -25.47 7.36 -10.40
N ALA A 574 -26.31 8.38 -10.19
CA ALA A 574 -26.05 9.71 -10.72
C ALA A 574 -24.87 10.41 -10.01
N LYS A 575 -24.63 10.08 -8.73
CA LYS A 575 -23.48 10.53 -7.93
C LYS A 575 -22.24 9.64 -8.09
N THR A 576 -22.38 8.49 -8.77
CA THR A 576 -21.33 7.48 -8.89
C THR A 576 -20.63 7.62 -10.24
N ASN A 577 -19.30 7.79 -10.19
CA ASN A 577 -18.45 7.99 -11.37
C ASN A 577 -19.03 9.03 -12.35
N PRO A 578 -19.35 10.26 -11.89
CA PRO A 578 -20.11 11.24 -12.68
C PRO A 578 -19.37 11.71 -13.94
N ASN A 579 -18.07 11.49 -13.99
CA ASN A 579 -17.19 11.82 -15.12
C ASN A 579 -16.66 10.58 -15.85
N GLY A 580 -17.39 9.45 -15.79
CA GLY A 580 -16.96 8.16 -16.31
C GLY A 580 -15.89 7.50 -15.43
N GLY A 581 -15.72 6.20 -15.57
CA GLY A 581 -14.77 5.40 -14.80
C GLY A 581 -13.87 4.52 -15.68
N ALA A 582 -13.39 3.43 -15.14
CA ALA A 582 -12.36 2.59 -15.75
C ALA A 582 -12.80 1.90 -17.06
N VAL A 583 -14.10 1.69 -17.27
CA VAL A 583 -14.64 1.17 -18.54
C VAL A 583 -14.36 2.14 -19.68
N ALA A 584 -14.49 3.43 -19.42
CA ALA A 584 -14.26 4.48 -20.42
C ALA A 584 -12.82 4.99 -20.43
N LEU A 585 -12.28 5.31 -19.26
CA LEU A 585 -10.99 5.97 -19.13
C LEU A 585 -9.83 4.96 -19.14
N GLY A 586 -10.01 3.78 -18.54
CA GLY A 586 -8.98 2.77 -18.36
C GLY A 586 -8.60 2.53 -16.89
N HIS A 587 -7.83 1.46 -16.65
CA HIS A 587 -7.49 0.98 -15.30
C HIS A 587 -6.01 0.60 -15.21
N PRO A 588 -5.08 1.58 -15.12
CA PRO A 588 -3.69 1.30 -14.77
C PRO A 588 -3.63 0.85 -13.31
N LEU A 589 -3.60 -0.48 -13.08
CA LEU A 589 -3.90 -1.13 -11.78
C LEU A 589 -3.33 -0.38 -10.57
N GLY A 590 -2.02 -0.34 -10.43
CA GLY A 590 -1.34 0.28 -9.29
C GLY A 590 -1.52 1.80 -9.19
N GLY A 591 -1.83 2.48 -10.30
CA GLY A 591 -2.05 3.93 -10.36
C GLY A 591 -3.49 4.37 -10.09
N THR A 592 -4.47 3.46 -10.22
CA THR A 592 -5.90 3.85 -10.25
C THR A 592 -6.38 4.50 -8.96
N GLY A 593 -5.94 4.05 -7.79
CA GLY A 593 -6.44 4.58 -6.51
C GLY A 593 -6.20 6.09 -6.35
N VAL A 594 -5.01 6.58 -6.68
CA VAL A 594 -4.71 8.03 -6.64
C VAL A 594 -5.36 8.79 -7.79
N ILE A 595 -5.60 8.14 -8.94
CA ILE A 595 -6.37 8.73 -10.05
C ILE A 595 -7.82 8.98 -9.61
N LEU A 596 -8.47 8.00 -8.97
CA LEU A 596 -9.83 8.15 -8.45
C LEU A 596 -9.89 9.18 -7.31
N THR A 597 -8.89 9.20 -6.42
CA THR A 597 -8.78 10.23 -5.37
C THR A 597 -8.69 11.63 -5.98
N THR A 598 -7.88 11.79 -7.03
CA THR A 598 -7.79 13.06 -7.78
C THR A 598 -9.14 13.44 -8.39
N LYS A 599 -9.81 12.51 -9.07
CA LYS A 599 -11.14 12.75 -9.67
C LYS A 599 -12.18 13.16 -8.63
N ALA A 600 -12.25 12.44 -7.49
CA ALA A 600 -13.19 12.75 -6.42
C ALA A 600 -12.95 14.14 -5.82
N LEU A 601 -11.69 14.50 -5.57
CA LEU A 601 -11.32 15.82 -5.05
C LEU A 601 -11.80 16.96 -5.98
N TYR A 602 -11.47 16.86 -7.26
CA TYR A 602 -11.85 17.88 -8.24
C TYR A 602 -13.37 17.92 -8.49
N GLU A 603 -14.06 16.79 -8.40
CA GLU A 603 -15.52 16.75 -8.54
C GLU A 603 -16.21 17.42 -7.34
N LEU A 604 -15.73 17.19 -6.12
CA LEU A 604 -16.23 17.88 -4.93
C LEU A 604 -16.02 19.40 -5.04
N GLU A 605 -14.87 19.85 -5.53
CA GLU A 605 -14.61 21.27 -5.74
C GLU A 605 -15.51 21.85 -6.84
N ARG A 606 -15.69 21.15 -7.96
CA ARG A 606 -16.53 21.58 -9.07
C ARG A 606 -18.01 21.71 -8.69
N THR A 607 -18.52 20.78 -7.89
CA THR A 607 -19.95 20.74 -7.51
C THR A 607 -20.26 21.50 -6.23
N GLY A 608 -19.25 21.84 -5.44
CA GLY A 608 -19.42 22.36 -4.09
C GLY A 608 -19.82 21.28 -3.07
N GLY A 609 -19.77 20.01 -3.44
CA GLY A 609 -20.05 18.87 -2.56
C GLY A 609 -19.11 18.80 -1.36
N LYS A 610 -19.52 18.12 -0.31
CA LYS A 610 -18.78 18.04 0.96
C LYS A 610 -18.03 16.70 1.08
N TYR A 611 -18.71 15.59 0.93
CA TYR A 611 -18.15 14.26 1.17
C TYR A 611 -17.99 13.45 -0.12
N GLY A 612 -16.83 12.81 -0.27
CA GLY A 612 -16.56 11.87 -1.34
C GLY A 612 -16.06 10.53 -0.80
N ILE A 613 -16.56 9.43 -1.36
CA ILE A 613 -16.05 8.08 -1.09
C ILE A 613 -15.37 7.54 -2.35
N ILE A 614 -14.15 7.06 -2.17
CA ILE A 614 -13.38 6.33 -3.16
C ILE A 614 -13.29 4.88 -2.72
N SER A 615 -13.64 3.92 -3.59
CA SER A 615 -13.54 2.50 -3.24
C SER A 615 -13.17 1.65 -4.43
N MET A 616 -12.37 0.62 -4.17
CA MET A 616 -11.88 -0.29 -5.21
C MET A 616 -12.08 -1.74 -4.78
N CYS A 617 -12.53 -2.57 -5.72
CA CYS A 617 -12.38 -4.01 -5.65
C CYS A 617 -10.94 -4.39 -5.98
N CYS A 618 -10.41 -5.40 -5.30
CA CYS A 618 -9.03 -5.83 -5.49
C CYS A 618 -8.95 -7.34 -5.64
N GLY A 619 -8.03 -7.81 -6.49
CA GLY A 619 -7.76 -9.22 -6.64
C GLY A 619 -7.46 -9.90 -5.31
N GLY A 620 -7.81 -11.20 -5.20
CA GLY A 620 -7.61 -11.97 -3.98
C GLY A 620 -8.66 -11.74 -2.88
N GLY A 621 -9.77 -11.06 -3.18
CA GLY A 621 -10.85 -10.83 -2.21
C GLY A 621 -10.56 -9.71 -1.22
N LEU A 622 -10.14 -8.54 -1.72
CA LEU A 622 -9.89 -7.35 -0.92
C LEU A 622 -10.75 -6.16 -1.42
N GLY A 623 -10.91 -5.16 -0.54
CA GLY A 623 -11.51 -3.88 -0.89
C GLY A 623 -10.84 -2.74 -0.15
N THR A 624 -10.56 -1.64 -0.86
CA THR A 624 -10.06 -0.40 -0.26
C THR A 624 -11.16 0.65 -0.20
N GLY A 625 -11.13 1.50 0.81
CA GLY A 625 -12.06 2.61 0.96
C GLY A 625 -11.37 3.84 1.53
N THR A 626 -11.73 5.02 1.03
CA THR A 626 -11.28 6.31 1.55
C THR A 626 -12.45 7.29 1.56
N LEU A 627 -12.67 7.96 2.68
CA LEU A 627 -13.62 9.05 2.84
C LEU A 627 -12.85 10.37 2.91
N ILE A 628 -13.18 11.29 2.02
CA ILE A 628 -12.62 12.65 2.03
C ILE A 628 -13.72 13.69 2.28
N GLU A 629 -13.36 14.79 2.96
CA GLU A 629 -14.22 15.94 3.19
C GLU A 629 -13.57 17.17 2.56
N ARG A 630 -14.24 17.82 1.58
CA ARG A 630 -13.77 19.08 1.00
C ARG A 630 -13.75 20.19 2.08
N ILE A 631 -12.68 20.99 2.05
CA ILE A 631 -12.49 22.17 2.95
C ILE A 631 -12.90 23.44 2.24
#